data_e1ffc7d551c4976732105b45c4202ca2
#
_entry.id   e1ffc7d551c4976732105b45c4202ca2
#
_cell.length_a   1.000
_cell.length_b   1.000
_cell.length_c   1.000
_cell.angle_alpha   90.00
_cell.angle_beta   90.00
_cell.angle_gamma   90.00
#
_symmetry.space_group_name_H-M   'P 1'
#
loop_
_entity.id
_entity.type
_entity.pdbx_description
1 polymer ?
#
loop_
_entity_poly.entity_id
_entity_poly.type
_entity_poly.pdbx_seq_one_letter_code
_entity_poly.pdbx_strand_id
1 'polypeptide(L)'
;MIDEAHEFLPKTGKTPATDALVQLLREGRQPGISLVLVTQQPGEIHKDVLTQSDIVLSHKLTSSMDIQALNSMMQSYLTSDLASHLNNLPRLRGSAIILDDNSERIYPMRVHPKRSWHGGEAPSAIKLKKEVEFDF
;
A
#
# COMPACT_ATOMS: atom_id res chain seq x y z
N MET A 1 -8.74 -8.76 6.27
CA MET A 1 -7.86 -7.59 6.11
C MET A 1 -7.06 -7.41 7.37
N ILE A 2 -5.76 -7.16 7.25
CA ILE A 2 -4.84 -6.91 8.37
C ILE A 2 -4.21 -5.52 8.14
N ASP A 3 -4.43 -4.62 9.09
CA ASP A 3 -3.81 -3.29 9.12
C ASP A 3 -2.49 -3.36 9.89
N GLU A 4 -1.54 -2.49 9.57
CA GLU A 4 -0.16 -2.49 10.07
C GLU A 4 0.48 -3.89 9.99
N ALA A 5 0.36 -4.51 8.83
CA ALA A 5 0.71 -5.92 8.61
C ALA A 5 2.19 -6.25 8.93
N HIS A 6 3.09 -5.27 8.91
CA HIS A 6 4.49 -5.44 9.30
C HIS A 6 4.67 -5.81 10.78
N GLU A 7 3.70 -5.47 11.65
CA GLU A 7 3.71 -5.89 13.07
C GLU A 7 3.46 -7.40 13.24
N PHE A 8 2.72 -8.02 12.32
CA PHE A 8 2.38 -9.45 12.35
C PHE A 8 3.27 -10.29 11.43
N LEU A 9 3.79 -9.68 10.40
CA LEU A 9 4.64 -10.26 9.36
C LEU A 9 5.93 -9.44 9.24
N PRO A 10 6.77 -9.37 10.30
CA PRO A 10 7.99 -8.58 10.26
C PRO A 10 9.03 -9.18 9.31
N LYS A 11 9.87 -8.34 8.73
CA LYS A 11 11.00 -8.73 7.88
C LYS A 11 12.00 -9.60 8.63
N THR A 12 12.25 -9.27 9.90
CA THR A 12 13.17 -9.98 10.79
C THR A 12 12.46 -10.40 12.06
N GLY A 13 12.76 -11.60 12.54
CA GLY A 13 12.08 -12.17 13.71
C GLY A 13 10.74 -12.82 13.35
N LYS A 14 9.99 -13.19 14.35
CA LYS A 14 8.68 -13.84 14.23
C LYS A 14 7.76 -13.42 15.36
N THR A 15 6.50 -13.28 15.03
CA THR A 15 5.39 -13.18 15.98
C THR A 15 4.64 -14.53 16.06
N PRO A 16 3.79 -14.77 17.05
CA PRO A 16 2.97 -15.98 17.09
C PRO A 16 2.08 -16.17 15.86
N ALA A 17 1.73 -15.09 15.14
CA ALA A 17 0.90 -15.13 13.94
C ALA A 17 1.70 -15.36 12.65
N THR A 18 3.00 -15.11 12.64
CA THR A 18 3.82 -15.06 11.43
C THR A 18 3.75 -16.36 10.62
N ASP A 19 3.98 -17.51 11.28
CA ASP A 19 4.03 -18.80 10.57
C ASP A 19 2.67 -19.17 9.95
N ALA A 20 1.57 -18.93 10.67
CA ALA A 20 0.23 -19.19 10.16
C ALA A 20 -0.14 -18.27 8.98
N LEU A 21 0.22 -17.00 9.05
CA LEU A 21 -0.03 -16.05 7.97
C LEU A 21 0.84 -16.33 6.74
N VAL A 22 2.10 -16.72 6.91
CA VAL A 22 2.99 -17.13 5.82
C VAL A 22 2.44 -18.39 5.13
N GLN A 23 1.97 -19.36 5.90
CA GLN A 23 1.33 -20.54 5.33
C GLN A 23 0.06 -20.16 4.53
N LEU A 24 -0.76 -19.26 5.04
CA LEU A 24 -1.94 -18.76 4.34
C LEU A 24 -1.57 -18.04 3.02
N LEU A 25 -0.49 -17.26 2.99
CA LEU A 25 -0.02 -16.60 1.77
C LEU A 25 0.39 -17.61 0.70
N ARG A 26 1.04 -18.71 1.10
CA ARG A 26 1.54 -19.74 0.18
C ARG A 26 0.46 -20.70 -0.30
N GLU A 27 -0.48 -21.07 0.56
CA GLU A 27 -1.41 -22.18 0.37
C GLU A 27 -2.89 -21.75 0.28
N GLY A 28 -3.18 -20.48 0.59
CA GLY A 28 -4.56 -19.99 0.72
C GLY A 28 -5.40 -20.02 -0.55
N ARG A 29 -4.77 -20.12 -1.72
CA ARG A 29 -5.48 -20.20 -3.02
C ARG A 29 -6.39 -21.44 -3.11
N GLN A 30 -5.95 -22.60 -2.62
CA GLN A 30 -6.74 -23.83 -2.68
C GLN A 30 -8.03 -23.74 -1.87
N PRO A 31 -8.03 -23.30 -0.59
CA PRO A 31 -9.26 -23.11 0.17
C PRO A 31 -10.04 -21.85 -0.20
N GLY A 32 -9.59 -21.04 -1.17
CA GLY A 32 -10.26 -19.81 -1.58
C GLY A 32 -10.14 -18.66 -0.57
N ILE A 33 -9.07 -18.64 0.22
CA ILE A 33 -8.80 -17.56 1.18
C ILE A 33 -7.91 -16.52 0.54
N SER A 34 -8.33 -15.25 0.59
CA SER A 34 -7.54 -14.11 0.16
C SER A 34 -7.20 -13.20 1.34
N LEU A 35 -5.98 -12.66 1.35
CA LEU A 35 -5.52 -11.70 2.34
C LEU A 35 -5.42 -10.31 1.73
N VAL A 36 -5.91 -9.31 2.47
CA VAL A 36 -5.64 -7.90 2.21
C VAL A 36 -4.75 -7.39 3.33
N LEU A 37 -3.52 -7.04 2.99
CA LEU A 37 -2.51 -6.57 3.92
C LEU A 37 -2.28 -5.08 3.69
N VAL A 38 -2.30 -4.29 4.75
CA VAL A 38 -2.06 -2.85 4.71
C VAL A 38 -0.86 -2.54 5.56
N THR A 39 0.07 -1.76 5.04
CA THR A 39 1.27 -1.35 5.76
C THR A 39 1.73 0.03 5.32
N GLN A 40 2.33 0.77 6.22
CA GLN A 40 3.03 2.02 5.93
C GLN A 40 4.54 1.80 5.75
N GLN A 41 5.05 0.59 6.04
CA GLN A 41 6.46 0.24 5.99
C GLN A 41 6.69 -1.02 5.16
N PRO A 42 6.55 -0.95 3.82
CA PRO A 42 6.76 -2.12 2.96
C PRO A 42 8.21 -2.64 3.00
N GLY A 43 9.19 -1.81 3.38
CA GLY A 43 10.56 -2.23 3.58
C GLY A 43 10.80 -3.12 4.80
N GLU A 44 9.87 -3.13 5.76
CA GLU A 44 9.96 -3.89 7.02
C GLU A 44 9.03 -5.11 7.06
N ILE A 45 8.30 -5.39 5.97
CA ILE A 45 7.39 -6.53 5.89
C ILE A 45 8.10 -7.81 5.46
N HIS A 46 7.54 -8.95 5.85
CA HIS A 46 8.07 -10.28 5.50
C HIS A 46 8.14 -10.47 3.98
N LYS A 47 9.23 -11.08 3.50
CA LYS A 47 9.48 -11.29 2.06
C LYS A 47 8.34 -12.02 1.33
N ASP A 48 7.67 -12.96 1.98
CA ASP A 48 6.60 -13.72 1.36
C ASP A 48 5.38 -12.86 1.05
N VAL A 49 5.12 -11.79 1.81
CA VAL A 49 4.08 -10.81 1.45
C VAL A 49 4.40 -10.20 0.10
N LEU A 50 5.66 -9.82 -0.08
CA LEU A 50 6.12 -9.17 -1.30
C LEU A 50 6.07 -10.12 -2.51
N THR A 51 6.44 -11.39 -2.33
CA THR A 51 6.55 -12.37 -3.43
C THR A 51 5.26 -13.15 -3.73
N GLN A 52 4.27 -13.13 -2.84
CA GLN A 52 3.00 -13.84 -3.00
C GLN A 52 1.82 -12.90 -3.26
N SER A 53 2.06 -11.59 -3.38
CA SER A 53 1.01 -10.62 -3.67
C SER A 53 0.76 -10.53 -5.17
N ASP A 54 -0.45 -10.83 -5.60
CA ASP A 54 -0.87 -10.71 -7.00
C ASP A 54 -1.13 -9.25 -7.40
N ILE A 55 -1.63 -8.44 -6.44
CA ILE A 55 -1.97 -7.04 -6.67
C ILE A 55 -1.41 -6.20 -5.53
N VAL A 56 -0.73 -5.12 -5.88
CA VAL A 56 -0.24 -4.13 -4.91
C VAL A 56 -0.76 -2.75 -5.27
N LEU A 57 -1.41 -2.11 -4.30
CA LEU A 57 -1.80 -0.70 -4.40
C LEU A 57 -0.83 0.12 -3.56
N SER A 58 -0.07 0.98 -4.20
CA SER A 58 0.89 1.86 -3.53
C SER A 58 0.54 3.32 -3.74
N HIS A 59 0.40 4.05 -2.63
CA HIS A 59 0.45 5.49 -2.64
C HIS A 59 1.89 5.98 -2.79
N LYS A 60 2.09 7.29 -2.85
CA LYS A 60 3.42 7.88 -3.00
C LYS A 60 4.33 7.46 -1.85
N LEU A 61 5.45 6.83 -2.18
CA LEU A 61 6.54 6.50 -1.26
C LEU A 61 7.70 7.49 -1.45
N THR A 62 8.39 7.78 -0.36
CA THR A 62 9.55 8.67 -0.34
C THR A 62 10.82 7.99 0.16
N SER A 63 10.67 6.89 0.89
CA SER A 63 11.78 6.10 1.41
C SER A 63 12.39 5.23 0.31
N SER A 64 13.71 5.29 0.15
CA SER A 64 14.42 4.43 -0.80
C SER A 64 14.31 2.94 -0.45
N MET A 65 14.25 2.60 0.84
CA MET A 65 14.07 1.22 1.31
C MET A 65 12.71 0.66 0.89
N ASP A 66 11.66 1.46 1.02
CA ASP A 66 10.30 1.06 0.65
C ASP A 66 10.15 0.91 -0.87
N ILE A 67 10.76 1.81 -1.63
CA ILE A 67 10.80 1.70 -3.10
C ILE A 67 11.57 0.44 -3.53
N GLN A 68 12.70 0.13 -2.88
CA GLN A 68 13.47 -1.08 -3.15
C GLN A 68 12.67 -2.35 -2.79
N ALA A 69 11.93 -2.34 -1.68
CA ALA A 69 11.06 -3.45 -1.31
C ALA A 69 10.01 -3.71 -2.39
N LEU A 70 9.33 -2.66 -2.88
CA LEU A 70 8.39 -2.80 -4.00
C LEU A 70 9.06 -3.27 -5.30
N ASN A 71 10.25 -2.76 -5.60
CA ASN A 71 11.02 -3.22 -6.76
C ASN A 71 11.36 -4.71 -6.70
N SER A 72 11.57 -5.25 -5.49
CA SER A 72 11.86 -6.68 -5.31
C SER A 72 10.67 -7.61 -5.57
N MET A 73 9.45 -7.06 -5.55
CA MET A 73 8.22 -7.80 -5.90
C MET A 73 8.06 -7.97 -7.42
N MET A 74 8.64 -7.04 -8.16
CA MET A 74 8.44 -6.98 -9.60
C MET A 74 9.49 -7.87 -10.28
N GLN A 75 9.04 -8.72 -11.17
CA GLN A 75 9.92 -9.44 -12.05
C GLN A 75 10.67 -8.45 -12.96
N SER A 76 11.84 -8.85 -13.46
CA SER A 76 12.86 -7.98 -14.07
C SER A 76 12.40 -7.03 -15.19
N TYR A 77 11.22 -7.23 -15.76
CA TYR A 77 10.68 -6.42 -16.86
C TYR A 77 10.03 -5.08 -16.45
N LEU A 78 9.70 -4.91 -15.15
CA LEU A 78 9.05 -3.68 -14.66
C LEU A 78 9.96 -2.81 -13.76
N THR A 79 11.14 -3.28 -13.40
CA THR A 79 12.01 -2.63 -12.39
C THR A 79 12.52 -1.25 -12.80
N SER A 80 12.64 -0.98 -14.10
CA SER A 80 13.14 0.31 -14.60
C SER A 80 12.12 1.45 -14.49
N ASP A 81 10.83 1.13 -14.42
CA ASP A 81 9.74 2.11 -14.52
C ASP A 81 9.08 2.47 -13.19
N LEU A 82 9.14 1.61 -12.16
CA LEU A 82 8.41 1.82 -10.92
C LEU A 82 8.79 3.13 -10.21
N ALA A 83 10.08 3.40 -10.07
CA ALA A 83 10.55 4.63 -9.43
C ALA A 83 10.09 5.87 -10.21
N SER A 84 10.09 5.80 -11.54
CA SER A 84 9.57 6.86 -12.40
C SER A 84 8.07 7.07 -12.18
N HIS A 85 7.28 6.01 -12.16
CA HIS A 85 5.84 6.10 -11.90
C HIS A 85 5.53 6.68 -10.51
N LEU A 86 6.23 6.25 -9.46
CA LEU A 86 6.07 6.78 -8.10
C LEU A 86 6.48 8.25 -8.00
N ASN A 87 7.57 8.65 -8.65
CA ASN A 87 8.04 10.03 -8.65
C ASN A 87 7.10 10.97 -9.42
N ASN A 88 6.52 10.49 -10.51
CA ASN A 88 5.60 11.24 -11.37
C ASN A 88 4.17 11.29 -10.82
N LEU A 89 3.86 10.56 -9.73
CA LEU A 89 2.53 10.65 -9.11
C LEU A 89 2.23 12.09 -8.69
N PRO A 90 1.06 12.62 -9.09
CA PRO A 90 0.62 13.93 -8.66
C PRO A 90 0.59 14.04 -7.14
N ARG A 91 0.93 15.24 -6.61
CA ARG A 91 0.83 15.52 -5.17
C ARG A 91 -0.64 15.78 -4.73
N LEU A 92 -1.55 14.99 -5.25
CA LEU A 92 -2.97 15.06 -4.94
C LEU A 92 -3.34 13.92 -3.99
N ARG A 93 -4.23 14.18 -3.04
CA ARG A 93 -4.75 13.13 -2.16
C ARG A 93 -5.40 12.01 -2.98
N GLY A 94 -5.08 10.77 -2.64
CA GLY A 94 -5.60 9.59 -3.32
C GLY A 94 -4.81 9.16 -4.57
N SER A 95 -3.77 9.89 -4.99
CA SER A 95 -2.90 9.42 -6.07
C SER A 95 -2.19 8.14 -5.66
N ALA A 96 -2.23 7.13 -6.52
CA ALA A 96 -1.68 5.80 -6.28
C ALA A 96 -1.30 5.13 -7.60
N ILE A 97 -0.58 4.03 -7.50
CA ILE A 97 -0.38 3.06 -8.59
C ILE A 97 -0.92 1.70 -8.16
N ILE A 98 -1.43 0.96 -9.11
CA ILE A 98 -1.70 -0.47 -8.98
C ILE A 98 -0.63 -1.21 -9.76
N LEU A 99 0.01 -2.15 -9.10
CA LEU A 99 0.89 -3.14 -9.70
C LEU A 99 0.09 -4.43 -9.78
N ASP A 100 -0.07 -4.97 -10.97
CA ASP A 100 -0.79 -6.23 -11.22
C ASP A 100 0.19 -7.23 -11.83
N ASP A 101 0.56 -8.24 -11.05
CA ASP A 101 1.51 -9.27 -11.46
C ASP A 101 0.94 -10.16 -12.57
N ASN A 102 -0.39 -10.37 -12.58
CA ASN A 102 -1.02 -11.21 -13.60
C ASN A 102 -1.01 -10.57 -15.00
N SER A 103 -1.22 -9.26 -15.07
CA SER A 103 -1.17 -8.51 -16.35
C SER A 103 0.21 -7.94 -16.65
N GLU A 104 1.15 -8.04 -15.72
CA GLU A 104 2.50 -7.50 -15.81
C GLU A 104 2.51 -5.99 -16.11
N ARG A 105 1.60 -5.24 -15.46
CA ARG A 105 1.39 -3.82 -15.76
C ARG A 105 1.29 -2.95 -14.51
N ILE A 106 1.65 -1.68 -14.71
CA ILE A 106 1.48 -0.61 -13.72
C ILE A 106 0.38 0.32 -14.21
N TYR A 107 -0.61 0.56 -13.33
CA TYR A 107 -1.73 1.45 -13.62
C TYR A 107 -1.70 2.64 -12.65
N PRO A 108 -1.41 3.87 -13.11
CA PRO A 108 -1.62 5.05 -12.28
C PRO A 108 -3.12 5.26 -12.08
N MET A 109 -3.52 5.59 -10.85
CA MET A 109 -4.91 5.80 -10.49
C MET A 109 -5.08 6.89 -9.45
N ARG A 110 -6.31 7.28 -9.21
CA ARG A 110 -6.70 8.14 -8.10
C ARG A 110 -7.89 7.54 -7.37
N VAL A 111 -7.73 7.33 -6.07
CA VAL A 111 -8.81 6.86 -5.20
C VAL A 111 -9.87 7.94 -5.07
N HIS A 112 -11.13 7.57 -5.21
CA HIS A 112 -12.26 8.48 -5.02
C HIS A 112 -12.31 9.05 -3.59
N PRO A 113 -12.79 10.28 -3.39
CA PRO A 113 -13.06 10.81 -2.07
C PRO A 113 -14.01 9.89 -1.30
N LYS A 114 -13.79 9.81 0.01
CA LYS A 114 -14.68 9.03 0.89
C LYS A 114 -16.11 9.58 0.82
N ARG A 115 -17.06 8.66 0.80
CA ARG A 115 -18.50 8.98 0.93
C ARG A 115 -18.96 9.03 2.38
N SER A 116 -18.15 8.47 3.29
CA SER A 116 -18.39 8.49 4.74
C SER A 116 -17.71 9.69 5.39
N TRP A 117 -18.26 10.13 6.53
CA TRP A 117 -17.61 11.15 7.35
C TRP A 117 -16.27 10.65 7.87
N HIS A 118 -15.26 11.54 7.87
CA HIS A 118 -13.91 11.22 8.33
C HIS A 118 -13.68 11.84 9.70
N GLY A 119 -13.66 11.01 10.75
CA GLY A 119 -13.47 11.44 12.13
C GLY A 119 -12.03 11.79 12.52
N GLY A 120 -11.03 11.52 11.65
CA GLY A 120 -9.61 11.82 11.89
C GLY A 120 -9.10 12.88 10.94
N GLU A 121 -9.29 14.16 11.25
CA GLU A 121 -8.51 15.21 10.60
C GLU A 121 -7.11 15.19 11.16
N ALA A 122 -6.08 15.20 10.28
CA ALA A 122 -4.72 15.47 10.71
C ALA A 122 -4.72 16.84 11.41
N PRO A 123 -4.18 16.97 12.62
CA PRO A 123 -4.14 18.24 13.31
C PRO A 123 -3.40 19.27 12.43
N SER A 124 -4.12 20.25 11.94
CA SER A 124 -3.55 21.37 11.20
C SER A 124 -3.32 22.50 12.20
N ALA A 125 -2.10 23.00 12.24
CA ALA A 125 -1.74 24.14 13.09
C ALA A 125 -2.47 25.44 12.67
N ILE A 126 -3.06 25.45 11.47
CA ILE A 126 -3.81 26.60 10.94
C ILE A 126 -5.24 26.12 10.66
N LYS A 127 -6.17 26.47 11.52
CA LYS A 127 -7.60 26.41 11.22
C LYS A 127 -7.94 27.58 10.30
N LEU A 128 -8.04 27.33 9.00
CA LEU A 128 -8.70 28.28 8.11
C LEU A 128 -10.15 28.36 8.55
N LYS A 129 -10.55 29.50 9.17
CA LYS A 129 -11.94 29.84 9.37
C LYS A 129 -12.60 29.86 8.00
N LYS A 130 -13.51 28.92 7.72
CA LYS A 130 -14.48 29.08 6.66
C LYS A 130 -15.40 30.22 7.11
N GLU A 131 -15.28 31.37 6.48
CA GLU A 131 -16.36 32.37 6.52
C GLU A 131 -17.57 31.73 5.86
N VAL A 132 -18.61 31.56 6.65
CA VAL A 132 -19.93 31.18 6.14
C VAL A 132 -20.56 32.50 5.71
N GLU A 133 -20.53 32.82 4.42
CA GLU A 133 -21.37 33.86 3.85
C GLU A 133 -22.82 33.37 3.96
N PHE A 134 -23.59 34.06 4.80
CA PHE A 134 -25.04 33.96 4.78
C PHE A 134 -25.55 34.99 3.77
N ASP A 135 -25.96 34.53 2.60
CA ASP A 135 -26.82 35.30 1.71
C ASP A 135 -28.20 35.38 2.33
N PHE A 136 -28.65 36.61 2.64
CA PHE A 136 -30.03 36.95 3.03
C PHE A 136 -30.85 37.33 1.79
#